data_961850f08af52267311ca4c7d30887d5
#
_entry.id   961850f08af52267311ca4c7d30887d5
#
_cell.length_a   1.000
_cell.length_b   1.000
_cell.length_c   1.000
_cell.angle_alpha   90.00
_cell.angle_beta   90.00
_cell.angle_gamma   90.00
#
_symmetry.space_group_name_H-M   'P 1'
#
loop_
_entity.id
_entity.type
_entity.pdbx_description
1 polymer ?
#
loop_
_entity_poly.entity_id
_entity_poly.type
_entity_poly.pdbx_seq_one_letter_code
_entity_poly.pdbx_strand_id
1 'polypeptide(L)'
;MIDRLSTEEAILCNLMKHPDLFSKFKLKSEMFEDNDVKAIIDYIREVGHINANEIYFKCRDDKDFVNVQRFNQIAKSDGTDPIFFMQDQINLLNDYVARKAIEKVDDFTAKPDKKSMLQLLDDLEELKGLNIEQTNKTDDFLAKVMESVLSEKPKEIIKTGYGLLDYKIHGFEKGQLNVIAARPSMGKTGFALNTMWNIAKAGYEVSFFSLETTGDLVIERMVAMIEGVPLSNIKRPNELSPESTNKVMDGLNKIKQANINIFDESSLTPARIREQASKQSDKPQVIFIDYLQLMQSDTPTNDRRVDVEKISRDLKIIANETGSVIVLLSQLNRGVESRNDKRPMMSDLKESGGIEADASMIFMLYRDDYYNRDDEQDNDKSDLEVNIAKNKDGETGVVNFEYYKSTQRFFT
;
A
#
# COMPACT_ATOMS: atom_id res chain seq x y z
N MET A 1 -2.48 -32.91 -15.87
CA MET A 1 -1.95 -32.42 -14.57
C MET A 1 -0.46 -32.27 -14.76
N ILE A 2 0.04 -31.05 -14.96
CA ILE A 2 1.48 -30.78 -15.03
C ILE A 2 1.92 -30.82 -13.56
N ASP A 3 2.71 -31.83 -13.19
CA ASP A 3 3.36 -31.87 -11.88
C ASP A 3 4.21 -30.60 -11.74
N ARG A 4 3.79 -29.67 -10.87
CA ARG A 4 4.61 -28.53 -10.53
C ARG A 4 5.81 -29.07 -9.77
N LEU A 5 7.00 -28.89 -10.36
CA LEU A 5 8.28 -29.13 -9.65
C LEU A 5 8.24 -28.39 -8.32
N SER A 6 8.86 -29.01 -7.30
CA SER A 6 9.14 -28.27 -6.07
C SER A 6 10.12 -27.12 -6.38
N THR A 7 10.10 -26.08 -5.56
CA THR A 7 11.06 -24.96 -5.69
C THR A 7 12.51 -25.46 -5.67
N GLU A 8 12.80 -26.51 -4.90
CA GLU A 8 14.12 -27.15 -4.81
C GLU A 8 14.57 -27.78 -6.13
N GLU A 9 13.67 -28.55 -6.74
CA GLU A 9 13.92 -29.17 -8.05
C GLU A 9 14.08 -28.13 -9.15
N ALA A 10 13.30 -27.04 -9.10
CA ALA A 10 13.39 -25.95 -10.05
C ALA A 10 14.75 -25.24 -9.98
N ILE A 11 15.27 -24.97 -8.77
CA ILE A 11 16.60 -24.40 -8.56
C ILE A 11 17.67 -25.33 -9.16
N LEU A 12 17.62 -26.62 -8.85
CA LEU A 12 18.62 -27.59 -9.35
C LEU A 12 18.53 -27.74 -10.88
N CYS A 13 17.32 -27.79 -11.44
CA CYS A 13 17.10 -27.84 -12.88
C CYS A 13 17.69 -26.61 -13.58
N ASN A 14 17.46 -25.41 -13.04
CA ASN A 14 18.02 -24.18 -13.57
C ASN A 14 19.55 -24.17 -13.52
N LEU A 15 20.16 -24.63 -12.43
CA LEU A 15 21.62 -24.77 -12.32
C LEU A 15 22.18 -25.71 -13.39
N MET A 16 21.51 -26.81 -13.67
CA MET A 16 21.98 -27.79 -14.69
C MET A 16 21.83 -27.26 -16.11
N LYS A 17 20.76 -26.52 -16.41
CA LYS A 17 20.50 -25.94 -17.74
C LYS A 17 21.30 -24.66 -18.02
N HIS A 18 21.57 -23.90 -16.97
CA HIS A 18 22.25 -22.60 -17.00
C HIS A 18 23.41 -22.57 -15.99
N PRO A 19 24.57 -23.21 -16.29
CA PRO A 19 25.70 -23.30 -15.36
C PRO A 19 26.28 -21.96 -14.91
N ASP A 20 26.08 -20.89 -15.68
CA ASP A 20 26.45 -19.52 -15.34
C ASP A 20 25.74 -19.00 -14.08
N LEU A 21 24.55 -19.53 -13.77
CA LEU A 21 23.82 -19.21 -12.55
C LEU A 21 24.52 -19.69 -11.27
N PHE A 22 25.50 -20.60 -11.38
CA PHE A 22 26.24 -21.07 -10.20
C PHE A 22 26.96 -19.95 -9.45
N SER A 23 27.45 -18.93 -10.16
CA SER A 23 28.04 -17.75 -9.53
C SER A 23 27.05 -16.95 -8.67
N LYS A 24 25.74 -17.06 -8.98
CA LYS A 24 24.63 -16.42 -8.28
C LYS A 24 23.98 -17.35 -7.22
N PHE A 25 24.42 -18.59 -7.12
CA PHE A 25 23.86 -19.58 -6.20
C PHE A 25 24.42 -19.40 -4.78
N LYS A 26 23.54 -19.05 -3.82
CA LYS A 26 23.91 -18.68 -2.44
C LYS A 26 23.43 -19.67 -1.36
N LEU A 27 22.44 -20.53 -1.68
CA LEU A 27 21.87 -21.45 -0.69
C LEU A 27 22.87 -22.54 -0.30
N LYS A 28 22.86 -22.92 0.97
CA LYS A 28 23.58 -24.10 1.46
C LYS A 28 22.70 -25.34 1.31
N SER A 29 23.29 -26.51 1.22
CA SER A 29 22.57 -27.80 1.09
C SER A 29 21.62 -28.07 2.27
N GLU A 30 21.99 -27.65 3.48
CA GLU A 30 21.16 -27.79 4.69
C GLU A 30 19.80 -27.08 4.61
N MET A 31 19.65 -26.12 3.69
CA MET A 31 18.43 -25.37 3.49
C MET A 31 17.36 -26.13 2.70
N PHE A 32 17.76 -27.17 1.98
CA PHE A 32 16.88 -28.04 1.19
C PHE A 32 16.28 -29.15 2.05
N GLU A 33 15.09 -29.65 1.69
CA GLU A 33 14.44 -30.79 2.36
C GLU A 33 14.68 -32.13 1.60
N ASP A 34 14.64 -32.06 0.26
CA ASP A 34 14.83 -33.22 -0.59
C ASP A 34 16.26 -33.73 -0.49
N ASN A 35 16.42 -34.95 0.03
CA ASN A 35 17.74 -35.54 0.23
C ASN A 35 18.51 -35.79 -1.07
N ASP A 36 17.82 -36.06 -2.18
CA ASP A 36 18.45 -36.27 -3.48
C ASP A 36 18.96 -34.94 -4.03
N VAL A 37 18.17 -33.84 -3.87
CA VAL A 37 18.60 -32.48 -4.23
C VAL A 37 19.79 -32.07 -3.35
N LYS A 38 19.75 -32.29 -2.03
CA LYS A 38 20.87 -32.02 -1.13
C LYS A 38 22.17 -32.72 -1.60
N ALA A 39 22.10 -34.01 -1.87
CA ALA A 39 23.27 -34.78 -2.30
C ALA A 39 23.89 -34.22 -3.59
N ILE A 40 23.04 -33.81 -4.55
CA ILE A 40 23.53 -33.22 -5.80
C ILE A 40 24.14 -31.83 -5.54
N ILE A 41 23.53 -31.00 -4.71
CA ILE A 41 24.05 -29.68 -4.34
C ILE A 41 25.39 -29.80 -3.62
N ASP A 42 25.55 -30.75 -2.68
CA ASP A 42 26.81 -31.00 -1.99
C ASP A 42 27.90 -31.40 -2.97
N TYR A 43 27.59 -32.33 -3.90
CA TYR A 43 28.52 -32.72 -4.95
C TYR A 43 28.94 -31.55 -5.84
N ILE A 44 27.99 -30.74 -6.30
CA ILE A 44 28.28 -29.55 -7.10
C ILE A 44 29.22 -28.57 -6.36
N ARG A 45 29.02 -28.41 -5.05
CA ARG A 45 29.85 -27.52 -4.22
C ARG A 45 31.25 -28.10 -3.99
N GLU A 46 31.38 -29.40 -3.84
CA GLU A 46 32.66 -30.11 -3.71
C GLU A 46 33.50 -29.97 -4.99
N VAL A 47 32.86 -30.18 -6.16
CA VAL A 47 33.52 -30.08 -7.47
C VAL A 47 33.80 -28.65 -7.88
N GLY A 48 32.98 -27.69 -7.39
CA GLY A 48 33.14 -26.25 -7.65
C GLY A 48 32.63 -25.79 -9.03
N HIS A 49 31.99 -26.67 -9.80
CA HIS A 49 31.37 -26.36 -11.08
C HIS A 49 30.15 -27.23 -11.35
N ILE A 50 29.36 -26.88 -12.35
CA ILE A 50 28.17 -27.65 -12.74
C ILE A 50 28.36 -28.26 -14.12
N ASN A 51 28.23 -29.58 -14.18
CA ASN A 51 28.18 -30.33 -15.42
C ASN A 51 27.18 -31.49 -15.28
N ALA A 52 26.01 -31.34 -15.94
CA ALA A 52 24.95 -32.34 -15.84
C ALA A 52 25.38 -33.75 -16.26
N ASN A 53 26.34 -33.89 -17.20
CA ASN A 53 26.84 -35.18 -17.61
C ASN A 53 27.72 -35.82 -16.50
N GLU A 54 28.54 -35.06 -15.82
CA GLU A 54 29.36 -35.54 -14.70
C GLU A 54 28.49 -36.01 -13.54
N ILE A 55 27.44 -35.26 -13.20
CA ILE A 55 26.45 -35.64 -12.18
C ILE A 55 25.73 -36.92 -12.62
N TYR A 56 25.33 -37.03 -13.89
CA TYR A 56 24.72 -38.25 -14.42
C TYR A 56 25.65 -39.47 -14.27
N PHE A 57 26.93 -39.37 -14.63
CA PHE A 57 27.90 -40.46 -14.44
C PHE A 57 28.10 -40.81 -12.97
N LYS A 58 28.13 -39.80 -12.07
CA LYS A 58 28.18 -40.06 -10.62
C LYS A 58 26.94 -40.85 -10.16
N CYS A 59 25.72 -40.47 -10.62
CA CYS A 59 24.49 -41.21 -10.30
C CYS A 59 24.50 -42.65 -10.84
N ARG A 60 25.15 -42.90 -12.01
CA ARG A 60 25.22 -44.20 -12.63
C ARG A 60 26.23 -45.12 -11.94
N ASP A 61 27.39 -44.60 -11.56
CA ASP A 61 28.54 -45.36 -11.12
C ASP A 61 28.57 -45.54 -9.59
N ASP A 62 27.87 -44.72 -8.84
CA ASP A 62 27.78 -44.73 -7.38
C ASP A 62 26.34 -45.06 -6.93
N LYS A 63 26.12 -46.29 -6.45
CA LYS A 63 24.79 -46.78 -6.03
C LYS A 63 24.28 -46.10 -4.74
N ASP A 64 25.16 -45.53 -3.95
CA ASP A 64 24.86 -44.88 -2.68
C ASP A 64 24.56 -43.36 -2.89
N PHE A 65 24.72 -42.89 -4.11
CA PHE A 65 24.35 -41.51 -4.52
C PHE A 65 22.90 -41.46 -4.96
N VAL A 66 22.53 -40.50 -5.78
CA VAL A 66 21.16 -40.29 -6.27
C VAL A 66 20.82 -41.26 -7.39
N ASN A 67 19.60 -41.80 -7.37
CA ASN A 67 19.11 -42.70 -8.42
C ASN A 67 19.07 -42.02 -9.79
N VAL A 68 19.59 -42.71 -10.82
CA VAL A 68 19.63 -42.19 -12.20
C VAL A 68 18.22 -41.78 -12.73
N GLN A 69 17.18 -42.55 -12.37
CA GLN A 69 15.80 -42.19 -12.81
C GLN A 69 15.33 -40.87 -12.18
N ARG A 70 15.61 -40.68 -10.89
CA ARG A 70 15.29 -39.44 -10.15
C ARG A 70 16.06 -38.25 -10.72
N PHE A 71 17.37 -38.40 -10.93
CA PHE A 71 18.17 -37.36 -11.60
C PHE A 71 17.62 -36.99 -12.96
N ASN A 72 17.29 -37.98 -13.81
CA ASN A 72 16.72 -37.73 -15.13
C ASN A 72 15.35 -37.04 -15.08
N GLN A 73 14.55 -37.31 -14.07
CA GLN A 73 13.26 -36.65 -13.83
C GLN A 73 13.47 -35.14 -13.59
N ILE A 74 14.40 -34.80 -12.69
CA ILE A 74 14.72 -33.39 -12.38
C ILE A 74 15.36 -32.70 -13.60
N ALA A 75 16.36 -33.31 -14.22
CA ALA A 75 17.13 -32.74 -15.31
C ALA A 75 16.29 -32.50 -16.61
N LYS A 76 15.27 -33.32 -16.85
CA LYS A 76 14.39 -33.23 -18.04
C LYS A 76 13.16 -32.39 -17.82
N SER A 77 12.92 -31.92 -16.61
CA SER A 77 11.79 -31.05 -16.33
C SER A 77 11.94 -29.71 -17.03
N ASP A 78 10.82 -29.03 -17.25
CA ASP A 78 10.85 -27.72 -17.91
C ASP A 78 11.50 -26.63 -17.04
N GLY A 79 11.62 -26.86 -15.72
CA GLY A 79 12.17 -25.87 -14.77
C GLY A 79 11.30 -24.62 -14.66
N THR A 80 11.78 -23.65 -13.93
CA THR A 80 11.28 -22.27 -13.95
C THR A 80 12.12 -21.42 -14.90
N ASP A 81 11.57 -20.31 -15.39
CA ASP A 81 12.37 -19.36 -16.19
C ASP A 81 13.57 -18.89 -15.34
N PRO A 82 14.81 -18.89 -15.90
CA PRO A 82 16.02 -18.48 -15.19
C PRO A 82 15.94 -17.10 -14.53
N ILE A 83 15.05 -16.23 -14.99
CA ILE A 83 14.81 -14.91 -14.38
C ILE A 83 14.28 -15.03 -12.95
N PHE A 84 13.59 -16.12 -12.59
CA PHE A 84 13.08 -16.36 -11.24
C PHE A 84 14.09 -17.04 -10.32
N PHE A 85 15.27 -17.41 -10.82
CA PHE A 85 16.25 -18.17 -10.05
C PHE A 85 16.63 -17.55 -8.69
N MET A 86 16.77 -16.22 -8.64
CA MET A 86 17.03 -15.53 -7.38
C MET A 86 15.81 -15.52 -6.46
N GLN A 87 14.61 -15.34 -7.01
CA GLN A 87 13.36 -15.38 -6.24
C GLN A 87 13.08 -16.77 -5.68
N ASP A 88 13.36 -17.83 -6.44
CA ASP A 88 13.25 -19.21 -5.96
C ASP A 88 14.19 -19.47 -4.79
N GLN A 89 15.42 -18.95 -4.84
CA GLN A 89 16.36 -19.04 -3.71
C GLN A 89 15.86 -18.30 -2.48
N ILE A 90 15.29 -17.10 -2.63
CA ILE A 90 14.72 -16.31 -1.53
C ILE A 90 13.53 -17.04 -0.92
N ASN A 91 12.64 -17.59 -1.74
CA ASN A 91 11.49 -18.37 -1.28
C ASN A 91 11.93 -19.57 -0.45
N LEU A 92 12.91 -20.33 -0.94
CA LEU A 92 13.45 -21.49 -0.23
C LEU A 92 14.16 -21.10 1.08
N LEU A 93 14.90 -19.99 1.08
CA LEU A 93 15.50 -19.46 2.32
C LEU A 93 14.43 -19.07 3.34
N ASN A 94 13.37 -18.41 2.90
CA ASN A 94 12.26 -18.01 3.79
C ASN A 94 11.56 -19.26 4.39
N ASP A 95 11.33 -20.28 3.58
CA ASP A 95 10.76 -21.55 4.05
C ASP A 95 11.69 -22.23 5.07
N TYR A 96 13.01 -22.25 4.81
CA TYR A 96 14.00 -22.76 5.75
C TYR A 96 14.00 -22.00 7.08
N VAL A 97 13.99 -20.65 7.01
CA VAL A 97 13.96 -19.80 8.21
C VAL A 97 12.68 -20.06 9.01
N ALA A 98 11.52 -20.17 8.34
CA ALA A 98 10.25 -20.45 9.00
C ALA A 98 10.26 -21.82 9.70
N ARG A 99 10.74 -22.88 9.03
CA ARG A 99 10.86 -24.22 9.62
C ARG A 99 11.80 -24.23 10.83
N LYS A 100 12.96 -23.58 10.71
CA LYS A 100 13.93 -23.50 11.80
C LYS A 100 13.41 -22.68 12.99
N ALA A 101 12.67 -21.60 12.73
CA ALA A 101 12.04 -20.85 13.80
C ALA A 101 11.00 -21.68 14.57
N ILE A 102 10.16 -22.47 13.87
CA ILE A 102 9.20 -23.39 14.49
C ILE A 102 9.95 -24.44 15.35
N GLU A 103 10.99 -25.09 14.80
CA GLU A 103 11.81 -26.07 15.53
C GLU A 103 12.37 -25.48 16.84
N LYS A 104 12.90 -24.24 16.80
CA LYS A 104 13.44 -23.55 17.99
C LYS A 104 12.36 -23.20 19.02
N VAL A 105 11.17 -22.82 18.57
CA VAL A 105 10.01 -22.59 19.43
C VAL A 105 9.56 -23.90 20.10
N ASP A 106 9.52 -24.99 19.37
CA ASP A 106 9.17 -26.31 19.89
C ASP A 106 10.20 -26.79 20.94
N ASP A 107 11.48 -26.58 20.70
CA ASP A 107 12.55 -26.85 21.66
C ASP A 107 12.37 -26.06 22.97
N PHE A 108 12.05 -24.79 22.85
CA PHE A 108 11.73 -23.92 24.01
C PHE A 108 10.49 -24.41 24.76
N THR A 109 9.42 -24.76 24.04
CA THR A 109 8.16 -25.20 24.68
C THR A 109 8.31 -26.54 25.41
N ALA A 110 9.24 -27.40 24.97
CA ALA A 110 9.56 -28.67 25.64
C ALA A 110 10.24 -28.45 27.00
N LYS A 111 11.02 -27.37 27.20
CA LYS A 111 11.72 -27.04 28.45
C LYS A 111 11.70 -25.51 28.69
N PRO A 112 10.58 -24.92 29.10
CA PRO A 112 10.45 -23.48 29.25
C PRO A 112 11.14 -23.01 30.54
N ASP A 113 12.33 -22.44 30.41
CA ASP A 113 13.05 -21.75 31.48
C ASP A 113 13.74 -20.48 30.96
N LYS A 114 14.34 -19.69 31.88
CA LYS A 114 15.00 -18.44 31.51
C LYS A 114 16.19 -18.64 30.56
N LYS A 115 16.89 -19.77 30.70
CA LYS A 115 18.07 -20.06 29.86
C LYS A 115 17.65 -20.42 28.44
N SER A 116 16.63 -21.28 28.29
CA SER A 116 16.11 -21.66 26.99
C SER A 116 15.42 -20.49 26.28
N MET A 117 14.82 -19.55 27.04
CA MET A 117 14.28 -18.31 26.48
C MET A 117 15.38 -17.40 25.89
N LEU A 118 16.50 -17.23 26.58
CA LEU A 118 17.62 -16.47 26.03
C LEU A 118 18.21 -17.13 24.79
N GLN A 119 18.36 -18.46 24.83
CA GLN A 119 18.83 -19.21 23.67
C GLN A 119 17.89 -19.07 22.46
N LEU A 120 16.56 -19.12 22.68
CA LEU A 120 15.59 -18.89 21.61
C LEU A 120 15.74 -17.49 20.99
N LEU A 121 15.96 -16.47 21.80
CA LEU A 121 16.17 -15.11 21.30
C LEU A 121 17.42 -15.02 20.43
N ASP A 122 18.53 -15.60 20.90
CA ASP A 122 19.80 -15.62 20.14
C ASP A 122 19.61 -16.39 18.81
N ASP A 123 18.98 -17.57 18.84
CA ASP A 123 18.71 -18.39 17.65
C ASP A 123 17.82 -17.64 16.64
N LEU A 124 16.77 -16.92 17.10
CA LEU A 124 15.92 -16.13 16.23
C LEU A 124 16.64 -14.91 15.63
N GLU A 125 17.57 -14.29 16.38
CA GLU A 125 18.41 -13.21 15.84
C GLU A 125 19.37 -13.74 14.76
N GLU A 126 19.96 -14.92 14.96
CA GLU A 126 20.82 -15.58 13.96
C GLU A 126 20.01 -15.88 12.69
N LEU A 127 18.81 -16.48 12.81
CA LEU A 127 17.92 -16.75 11.68
C LEU A 127 17.52 -15.48 10.92
N LYS A 128 17.23 -14.40 11.64
CA LYS A 128 16.94 -13.09 11.04
C LYS A 128 18.12 -12.52 10.26
N GLY A 129 19.33 -12.85 10.65
CA GLY A 129 20.57 -12.45 9.96
C GLY A 129 20.80 -13.19 8.64
N LEU A 130 20.13 -14.33 8.41
CA LEU A 130 20.22 -15.06 7.15
C LEU A 130 19.53 -14.25 6.05
N ASN A 131 20.32 -13.77 5.10
CA ASN A 131 19.84 -13.01 3.95
C ASN A 131 20.65 -13.38 2.71
N ILE A 132 19.97 -13.47 1.58
CA ILE A 132 20.63 -13.53 0.29
C ILE A 132 20.82 -12.08 -0.16
N GLU A 133 22.06 -11.57 -0.07
CA GLU A 133 22.36 -10.25 -0.64
C GLU A 133 22.00 -10.25 -2.13
N GLN A 134 21.02 -9.46 -2.47
CA GLN A 134 20.59 -9.27 -3.85
C GLN A 134 21.69 -8.52 -4.62
N THR A 135 22.43 -9.24 -5.43
CA THR A 135 23.49 -8.68 -6.25
C THR A 135 22.96 -7.86 -7.43
N ASN A 136 21.67 -8.03 -7.78
CA ASN A 136 21.02 -7.27 -8.84
C ASN A 136 19.51 -7.08 -8.60
N LYS A 137 19.12 -5.95 -7.98
CA LYS A 137 17.71 -5.60 -7.74
C LYS A 137 16.87 -5.52 -9.03
N THR A 138 17.50 -5.36 -10.18
CA THR A 138 16.81 -5.30 -11.47
C THR A 138 16.17 -6.63 -11.83
N ASP A 139 16.83 -7.74 -11.57
CA ASP A 139 16.29 -9.08 -11.88
C ASP A 139 15.02 -9.37 -11.05
N ASP A 140 14.97 -8.92 -9.79
CA ASP A 140 13.78 -9.03 -8.94
C ASP A 140 12.60 -8.19 -9.47
N PHE A 141 12.90 -6.99 -9.96
CA PHE A 141 11.86 -6.15 -10.57
C PHE A 141 11.33 -6.76 -11.88
N LEU A 142 12.23 -7.32 -12.70
CA LEU A 142 11.83 -8.02 -13.92
C LEU A 142 10.95 -9.23 -13.59
N ALA A 143 11.32 -10.04 -12.60
CA ALA A 143 10.54 -11.20 -12.16
C ALA A 143 9.12 -10.78 -11.70
N LYS A 144 9.02 -9.72 -10.87
CA LYS A 144 7.72 -9.18 -10.41
C LYS A 144 6.85 -8.67 -11.55
N VAL A 145 7.45 -7.99 -12.53
CA VAL A 145 6.72 -7.51 -13.72
C VAL A 145 6.22 -8.68 -14.56
N MET A 146 7.08 -9.68 -14.81
CA MET A 146 6.69 -10.89 -15.56
C MET A 146 5.58 -11.66 -14.82
N GLU A 147 5.69 -11.86 -13.52
CA GLU A 147 4.64 -12.48 -12.71
C GLU A 147 3.32 -11.72 -12.84
N SER A 148 3.36 -10.39 -12.76
CA SER A 148 2.19 -9.53 -12.93
C SER A 148 1.55 -9.66 -14.31
N VAL A 149 2.35 -9.82 -15.36
CA VAL A 149 1.86 -9.98 -16.75
C VAL A 149 1.33 -11.39 -16.99
N LEU A 150 2.00 -12.43 -16.46
CA LEU A 150 1.65 -13.83 -16.69
C LEU A 150 0.52 -14.34 -15.78
N SER A 151 0.35 -13.75 -14.60
CA SER A 151 -0.62 -14.23 -13.59
C SER A 151 -2.08 -13.93 -13.94
N GLU A 152 -2.37 -13.19 -15.01
CA GLU A 152 -3.72 -12.68 -15.37
C GLU A 152 -4.45 -11.95 -14.21
N LYS A 153 -3.78 -11.73 -13.08
CA LYS A 153 -4.34 -10.99 -11.95
C LYS A 153 -4.11 -9.50 -12.20
N PRO A 154 -5.17 -8.71 -12.36
CA PRO A 154 -5.01 -7.27 -12.49
C PRO A 154 -4.32 -6.71 -11.25
N LYS A 155 -3.46 -5.70 -11.43
CA LYS A 155 -2.92 -4.93 -10.31
C LYS A 155 -4.07 -4.49 -9.41
N GLU A 156 -3.89 -4.60 -8.10
CA GLU A 156 -4.87 -4.11 -7.15
C GLU A 156 -4.90 -2.59 -7.18
N ILE A 157 -5.98 -2.06 -7.74
CA ILE A 157 -6.24 -0.63 -7.90
C ILE A 157 -7.45 -0.26 -7.04
N ILE A 158 -7.28 0.74 -6.20
CA ILE A 158 -8.32 1.22 -5.29
C ILE A 158 -9.11 2.32 -5.98
N LYS A 159 -10.35 2.03 -6.34
CA LYS A 159 -11.24 3.00 -6.99
C LYS A 159 -11.76 4.04 -6.01
N THR A 160 -11.86 5.30 -6.47
CA THR A 160 -12.45 6.39 -5.68
C THR A 160 -13.97 6.25 -5.52
N GLY A 161 -14.58 5.44 -6.39
CA GLY A 161 -16.02 5.24 -6.47
C GLY A 161 -16.76 6.28 -7.30
N TYR A 162 -16.04 7.18 -7.97
CA TYR A 162 -16.58 8.14 -8.92
C TYR A 162 -16.18 7.74 -10.35
N GLY A 163 -17.15 7.30 -11.15
CA GLY A 163 -16.90 6.68 -12.44
C GLY A 163 -16.05 7.53 -13.39
N LEU A 164 -16.37 8.83 -13.53
CA LEU A 164 -15.64 9.74 -14.42
C LEU A 164 -14.21 10.03 -13.90
N LEU A 165 -14.05 10.14 -12.58
CA LEU A 165 -12.73 10.32 -11.98
C LEU A 165 -11.88 9.05 -12.15
N ASP A 166 -12.44 7.89 -11.82
CA ASP A 166 -11.78 6.60 -11.95
C ASP A 166 -11.43 6.24 -13.40
N TYR A 167 -12.20 6.72 -14.37
CA TYR A 167 -11.86 6.59 -15.78
C TYR A 167 -10.57 7.33 -16.15
N LYS A 168 -10.37 8.55 -15.62
CA LYS A 168 -9.18 9.36 -15.91
C LYS A 168 -7.93 8.93 -15.14
N ILE A 169 -8.09 8.58 -13.84
CA ILE A 169 -6.94 8.29 -12.97
C ILE A 169 -6.65 6.81 -12.81
N HIS A 170 -7.52 5.94 -13.31
CA HIS A 170 -7.54 4.48 -13.07
C HIS A 170 -7.71 4.07 -11.59
N GLY A 171 -7.68 4.98 -10.62
CA GLY A 171 -7.73 4.77 -9.17
C GLY A 171 -6.38 4.97 -8.49
N PHE A 172 -6.28 4.63 -7.21
CA PHE A 172 -5.05 4.73 -6.42
C PHE A 172 -4.29 3.40 -6.43
N GLU A 173 -2.97 3.46 -6.57
CA GLU A 173 -2.08 2.30 -6.48
C GLU A 173 -1.37 2.25 -5.13
N LYS A 174 -0.94 1.04 -4.72
CA LYS A 174 -0.11 0.83 -3.52
C LYS A 174 1.12 1.73 -3.51
N GLY A 175 1.44 2.26 -2.34
CA GLY A 175 2.63 3.09 -2.15
C GLY A 175 2.50 4.52 -2.67
N GLN A 176 1.30 4.97 -3.05
CA GLN A 176 1.08 6.33 -3.52
C GLN A 176 0.79 7.31 -2.38
N LEU A 177 1.38 8.50 -2.49
CA LEU A 177 0.97 9.70 -1.78
C LEU A 177 0.14 10.56 -2.75
N ASN A 178 -1.12 10.80 -2.42
CA ASN A 178 -2.04 11.60 -3.22
C ASN A 178 -2.49 12.82 -2.43
N VAL A 179 -2.75 13.93 -3.11
CA VAL A 179 -3.07 15.20 -2.46
C VAL A 179 -4.41 15.73 -2.96
N ILE A 180 -5.28 16.14 -2.03
CA ILE A 180 -6.50 16.90 -2.31
C ILE A 180 -6.32 18.30 -1.76
N ALA A 181 -6.23 19.29 -2.64
CA ALA A 181 -5.95 20.67 -2.28
C ALA A 181 -7.14 21.59 -2.58
N ALA A 182 -7.42 22.49 -1.66
CA ALA A 182 -8.49 23.47 -1.84
C ALA A 182 -8.30 24.71 -0.98
N ARG A 183 -8.98 25.80 -1.34
CA ARG A 183 -9.23 26.91 -0.41
C ARG A 183 -10.27 26.46 0.64
N PRO A 184 -10.31 27.12 1.82
CA PRO A 184 -11.35 26.86 2.81
C PRO A 184 -12.76 26.93 2.20
N SER A 185 -13.67 26.14 2.71
CA SER A 185 -15.09 26.09 2.30
C SER A 185 -15.38 25.59 0.88
N MET A 186 -14.37 25.12 0.13
CA MET A 186 -14.56 24.52 -1.20
C MET A 186 -15.11 23.09 -1.15
N GLY A 187 -15.23 22.48 0.03
CA GLY A 187 -15.75 21.12 0.18
C GLY A 187 -14.66 20.04 0.29
N LYS A 188 -13.39 20.41 0.56
CA LYS A 188 -12.22 19.51 0.65
C LYS A 188 -12.47 18.30 1.56
N THR A 189 -12.82 18.54 2.83
CA THR A 189 -13.12 17.48 3.81
C THR A 189 -14.32 16.64 3.37
N GLY A 190 -15.39 17.28 2.88
CA GLY A 190 -16.58 16.57 2.36
C GLY A 190 -16.22 15.63 1.21
N PHE A 191 -15.43 16.08 0.23
CA PHE A 191 -14.99 15.25 -0.90
C PHE A 191 -14.12 14.08 -0.43
N ALA A 192 -13.22 14.31 0.51
CA ALA A 192 -12.38 13.26 1.10
C ALA A 192 -13.23 12.21 1.86
N LEU A 193 -14.21 12.62 2.66
CA LEU A 193 -15.11 11.72 3.39
C LEU A 193 -15.98 10.87 2.45
N ASN A 194 -16.50 11.46 1.36
CA ASN A 194 -17.25 10.70 0.36
C ASN A 194 -16.36 9.67 -0.35
N THR A 195 -15.15 10.06 -0.75
CA THR A 195 -14.16 9.14 -1.35
C THR A 195 -13.81 8.02 -0.38
N MET A 196 -13.53 8.36 0.88
CA MET A 196 -13.26 7.41 1.97
C MET A 196 -14.40 6.40 2.13
N TRP A 197 -15.64 6.87 2.19
CA TRP A 197 -16.82 6.03 2.31
C TRP A 197 -16.96 5.05 1.12
N ASN A 198 -16.73 5.52 -0.10
CA ASN A 198 -16.78 4.67 -1.29
C ASN A 198 -15.72 3.56 -1.23
N ILE A 199 -14.50 3.90 -0.81
CA ILE A 199 -13.39 2.95 -0.65
C ILE A 199 -13.71 1.92 0.44
N ALA A 200 -14.25 2.35 1.59
CA ALA A 200 -14.63 1.46 2.68
C ALA A 200 -15.75 0.48 2.24
N LYS A 201 -16.75 0.96 1.48
CA LYS A 201 -17.80 0.09 0.89
C LYS A 201 -17.23 -0.96 -0.07
N ALA A 202 -16.10 -0.68 -0.73
CA ALA A 202 -15.41 -1.65 -1.58
C ALA A 202 -14.59 -2.68 -0.76
N GLY A 203 -14.65 -2.62 0.58
CA GLY A 203 -14.04 -3.58 1.49
C GLY A 203 -12.57 -3.32 1.81
N TYR A 204 -12.09 -2.08 1.66
CA TYR A 204 -10.78 -1.67 2.14
C TYR A 204 -10.85 -1.14 3.57
N GLU A 205 -9.78 -1.32 4.33
CA GLU A 205 -9.61 -0.67 5.62
C GLU A 205 -9.19 0.79 5.39
N VAL A 206 -9.93 1.71 6.01
CA VAL A 206 -9.68 3.14 5.86
C VAL A 206 -9.48 3.80 7.21
N SER A 207 -8.44 4.61 7.32
CA SER A 207 -8.14 5.43 8.49
C SER A 207 -8.27 6.91 8.12
N PHE A 208 -8.93 7.70 8.98
CA PHE A 208 -9.09 9.14 8.81
C PHE A 208 -8.54 9.86 10.03
N PHE A 209 -7.45 10.60 9.83
CA PHE A 209 -6.86 11.46 10.86
C PHE A 209 -7.39 12.88 10.71
N SER A 210 -8.18 13.31 11.69
CA SER A 210 -8.80 14.64 11.75
C SER A 210 -8.01 15.52 12.71
N LEU A 211 -7.40 16.58 12.19
CA LEU A 211 -6.64 17.57 12.96
C LEU A 211 -7.39 18.91 13.08
N GLU A 212 -8.37 19.16 12.20
CA GLU A 212 -9.12 20.41 12.17
C GLU A 212 -10.49 20.29 12.84
N THR A 213 -11.11 19.12 12.73
CA THR A 213 -12.48 18.90 13.23
C THR A 213 -12.54 17.72 14.17
N THR A 214 -13.46 17.79 15.15
CA THR A 214 -13.68 16.71 16.10
C THR A 214 -14.25 15.45 15.43
N GLY A 215 -13.96 14.28 15.98
CA GLY A 215 -14.45 13.01 15.50
C GLY A 215 -15.98 12.96 15.40
N ASP A 216 -16.70 13.55 16.37
CA ASP A 216 -18.16 13.64 16.35
C ASP A 216 -18.66 14.38 15.09
N LEU A 217 -18.05 15.52 14.75
CA LEU A 217 -18.43 16.29 13.56
C LEU A 217 -18.10 15.53 12.25
N VAL A 218 -17.02 14.74 12.25
CA VAL A 218 -16.71 13.83 11.12
C VAL A 218 -17.82 12.81 10.95
N ILE A 219 -18.27 12.16 12.03
CA ILE A 219 -19.39 11.20 12.01
C ILE A 219 -20.70 11.87 11.56
N GLU A 220 -21.04 13.04 12.10
CA GLU A 220 -22.25 13.80 11.67
C GLU A 220 -22.24 14.06 10.17
N ARG A 221 -21.11 14.51 9.61
CA ARG A 221 -20.93 14.73 8.16
C ARG A 221 -21.08 13.43 7.38
N MET A 222 -20.52 12.32 7.88
CA MET A 222 -20.67 11.01 7.25
C MET A 222 -22.13 10.57 7.24
N VAL A 223 -22.86 10.71 8.35
CA VAL A 223 -24.31 10.40 8.40
C VAL A 223 -25.08 11.26 7.41
N ALA A 224 -24.80 12.58 7.36
CA ALA A 224 -25.44 13.50 6.42
C ALA A 224 -25.26 13.03 4.97
N MET A 225 -24.04 12.67 4.58
CA MET A 225 -23.76 12.23 3.21
C MET A 225 -24.29 10.83 2.90
N ILE A 226 -24.28 9.90 3.86
CA ILE A 226 -24.74 8.52 3.64
C ILE A 226 -26.27 8.49 3.48
N GLU A 227 -26.98 9.15 4.38
CA GLU A 227 -28.45 9.07 4.46
C GLU A 227 -29.17 10.22 3.76
N GLY A 228 -28.46 11.26 3.33
CA GLY A 228 -29.07 12.44 2.70
C GLY A 228 -29.89 13.28 3.68
N VAL A 229 -29.52 13.27 4.95
CA VAL A 229 -30.11 14.13 5.98
C VAL A 229 -29.29 15.41 6.05
N PRO A 230 -29.91 16.62 5.96
CA PRO A 230 -29.17 17.87 6.10
C PRO A 230 -28.35 17.92 7.39
N LEU A 231 -27.09 18.30 7.30
CA LEU A 231 -26.18 18.38 8.45
C LEU A 231 -26.71 19.34 9.54
N SER A 232 -27.40 20.42 9.12
CA SER A 232 -28.04 21.36 10.03
C SER A 232 -29.10 20.69 10.91
N ASN A 233 -29.83 19.71 10.37
CA ASN A 233 -30.84 18.96 11.10
C ASN A 233 -30.24 17.98 12.10
N ILE A 234 -29.13 17.31 11.70
CA ILE A 234 -28.41 16.40 12.60
C ILE A 234 -27.87 17.19 13.81
N LYS A 235 -27.40 18.42 13.61
CA LYS A 235 -26.92 19.31 14.69
C LYS A 235 -28.05 19.83 15.61
N ARG A 236 -29.30 19.68 15.20
CA ARG A 236 -30.46 20.07 15.98
C ARG A 236 -31.39 18.87 16.21
N PRO A 237 -30.98 17.90 17.04
CA PRO A 237 -31.73 16.64 17.18
C PRO A 237 -33.18 16.82 17.61
N ASN A 238 -33.51 17.91 18.31
CA ASN A 238 -34.89 18.23 18.73
C ASN A 238 -35.80 18.63 17.55
N GLU A 239 -35.24 18.96 16.39
CA GLU A 239 -35.97 19.35 15.17
C GLU A 239 -36.06 18.18 14.16
N LEU A 240 -35.48 17.01 14.47
CA LEU A 240 -35.53 15.84 13.60
C LEU A 240 -36.94 15.20 13.60
N SER A 241 -37.46 14.93 12.41
CA SER A 241 -38.64 14.07 12.27
C SER A 241 -38.31 12.63 12.66
N PRO A 242 -39.32 11.82 13.07
CA PRO A 242 -39.08 10.39 13.35
C PRO A 242 -38.42 9.63 12.18
N GLU A 243 -38.78 9.97 10.94
CA GLU A 243 -38.16 9.40 9.75
C GLU A 243 -36.66 9.78 9.64
N SER A 244 -36.34 11.04 9.84
CA SER A 244 -34.93 11.52 9.82
C SER A 244 -34.14 10.92 10.96
N THR A 245 -34.73 10.74 12.13
CA THR A 245 -34.08 10.04 13.26
C THR A 245 -33.74 8.61 12.90
N ASN A 246 -34.65 7.87 12.27
CA ASN A 246 -34.38 6.50 11.82
C ASN A 246 -33.24 6.48 10.79
N LYS A 247 -33.23 7.40 9.81
CA LYS A 247 -32.13 7.53 8.84
C LYS A 247 -30.78 7.79 9.54
N VAL A 248 -30.76 8.65 10.54
CA VAL A 248 -29.53 8.92 11.32
C VAL A 248 -29.04 7.66 12.00
N MET A 249 -29.95 6.88 12.64
CA MET A 249 -29.60 5.60 13.29
C MET A 249 -29.10 4.56 12.29
N ASP A 250 -29.70 4.48 11.09
CA ASP A 250 -29.26 3.61 10.02
C ASP A 250 -27.86 4.01 9.51
N GLY A 251 -27.61 5.29 9.36
CA GLY A 251 -26.29 5.82 8.97
C GLY A 251 -25.19 5.46 9.98
N LEU A 252 -25.48 5.63 11.29
CA LEU A 252 -24.57 5.24 12.36
C LEU A 252 -24.27 3.73 12.33
N ASN A 253 -25.29 2.90 12.12
CA ASN A 253 -25.11 1.45 12.00
C ASN A 253 -24.27 1.07 10.77
N LYS A 254 -24.47 1.73 9.61
CA LYS A 254 -23.66 1.52 8.41
C LYS A 254 -22.19 1.89 8.64
N ILE A 255 -21.93 3.01 9.32
CA ILE A 255 -20.57 3.44 9.67
C ILE A 255 -19.91 2.42 10.61
N LYS A 256 -20.65 1.96 11.63
CA LYS A 256 -20.16 0.95 12.60
C LYS A 256 -19.78 -0.37 11.93
N GLN A 257 -20.50 -0.76 10.87
CA GLN A 257 -20.23 -1.99 10.12
C GLN A 257 -19.12 -1.83 9.07
N ALA A 258 -18.79 -0.60 8.70
CA ALA A 258 -17.74 -0.31 7.76
C ALA A 258 -16.36 -0.41 8.43
N ASN A 259 -15.35 -0.80 7.67
CA ASN A 259 -13.96 -0.89 8.15
C ASN A 259 -13.28 0.49 8.14
N ILE A 260 -13.80 1.41 8.98
CA ILE A 260 -13.36 2.80 9.07
C ILE A 260 -12.87 3.10 10.48
N ASN A 261 -11.65 3.62 10.59
CA ASN A 261 -11.06 4.11 11.82
C ASN A 261 -10.94 5.64 11.76
N ILE A 262 -11.56 6.35 12.69
CA ILE A 262 -11.47 7.81 12.82
C ILE A 262 -10.59 8.14 14.03
N PHE A 263 -9.56 8.95 13.81
CA PHE A 263 -8.64 9.44 14.84
C PHE A 263 -8.78 10.95 14.95
N ASP A 264 -9.22 11.41 16.10
CA ASP A 264 -9.30 12.82 16.48
C ASP A 264 -8.10 13.12 17.36
N GLU A 265 -7.00 13.52 16.74
CA GLU A 265 -5.72 13.75 17.39
C GLU A 265 -5.32 15.22 17.25
N SER A 266 -5.00 15.88 18.36
CA SER A 266 -4.56 17.28 18.35
C SER A 266 -3.11 17.46 17.86
N SER A 267 -2.35 16.37 17.80
CA SER A 267 -0.95 16.34 17.36
C SER A 267 -0.71 15.06 16.58
N LEU A 268 -0.28 15.19 15.35
CA LEU A 268 -0.02 14.07 14.43
C LEU A 268 1.36 14.23 13.81
N THR A 269 2.16 13.16 13.88
CA THR A 269 3.50 13.10 13.27
C THR A 269 3.58 11.98 12.23
N PRO A 270 4.57 12.00 11.31
CA PRO A 270 4.82 10.89 10.38
C PRO A 270 5.05 9.55 11.10
N ALA A 271 5.70 9.53 12.27
CA ALA A 271 5.91 8.30 13.04
C ALA A 271 4.57 7.66 13.46
N ARG A 272 3.59 8.44 13.86
CA ARG A 272 2.24 7.95 14.19
C ARG A 272 1.51 7.37 12.98
N ILE A 273 1.68 7.98 11.81
CA ILE A 273 1.14 7.44 10.54
C ILE A 273 1.84 6.13 10.19
N ARG A 274 3.16 6.04 10.37
CA ARG A 274 3.93 4.81 10.14
C ARG A 274 3.42 3.65 11.01
N GLU A 275 3.15 3.91 12.28
CA GLU A 275 2.57 2.92 13.20
C GLU A 275 1.24 2.38 12.67
N GLN A 276 0.34 3.26 12.20
CA GLN A 276 -0.95 2.85 11.64
C GLN A 276 -0.77 2.08 10.33
N ALA A 277 0.06 2.58 9.42
CA ALA A 277 0.30 2.00 8.10
C ALA A 277 0.99 0.63 8.16
N SER A 278 1.73 0.35 9.26
CA SER A 278 2.44 -0.92 9.46
C SER A 278 1.58 -2.03 10.07
N LYS A 279 0.31 -1.77 10.40
CA LYS A 279 -0.59 -2.82 10.87
C LYS A 279 -0.85 -3.83 9.76
N GLN A 280 -0.78 -5.11 10.11
CA GLN A 280 -1.04 -6.18 9.15
C GLN A 280 -2.49 -6.13 8.66
N SER A 281 -2.66 -6.15 7.35
CA SER A 281 -3.95 -6.22 6.66
C SER A 281 -3.79 -6.99 5.36
N ASP A 282 -4.81 -7.78 4.99
CA ASP A 282 -4.82 -8.55 3.73
C ASP A 282 -4.89 -7.63 2.50
N LYS A 283 -5.36 -6.41 2.68
CA LYS A 283 -5.47 -5.38 1.64
C LYS A 283 -4.68 -4.14 2.01
N PRO A 284 -4.25 -3.33 1.03
CA PRO A 284 -3.58 -2.05 1.32
C PRO A 284 -4.51 -1.15 2.14
N GLN A 285 -3.95 -0.56 3.19
CA GLN A 285 -4.66 0.44 3.97
C GLN A 285 -4.72 1.77 3.21
N VAL A 286 -5.84 2.48 3.34
CA VAL A 286 -5.99 3.83 2.81
C VAL A 286 -6.09 4.83 3.96
N ILE A 287 -5.16 5.76 4.02
CA ILE A 287 -5.03 6.70 5.15
C ILE A 287 -5.29 8.11 4.65
N PHE A 288 -6.34 8.73 5.17
CA PHE A 288 -6.67 10.14 4.92
C PHE A 288 -6.16 11.01 6.08
N ILE A 289 -5.60 12.18 5.76
CA ILE A 289 -5.06 13.13 6.74
C ILE A 289 -5.62 14.52 6.47
N ASP A 290 -6.43 15.07 7.37
CA ASP A 290 -7.07 16.39 7.25
C ASP A 290 -6.56 17.33 8.36
N TYR A 291 -5.59 18.19 8.12
CA TYR A 291 -4.81 18.45 6.93
C TYR A 291 -3.32 18.68 7.24
N LEU A 292 -2.49 18.62 6.22
CA LEU A 292 -1.01 18.65 6.28
C LEU A 292 -0.44 19.76 7.17
N GLN A 293 -0.95 20.99 7.02
CA GLN A 293 -0.42 22.15 7.71
C GLN A 293 -0.67 22.14 9.23
N LEU A 294 -1.38 21.16 9.78
CA LEU A 294 -1.53 20.95 11.21
C LEU A 294 -0.63 19.81 11.75
N MET A 295 -0.04 19.01 10.86
CA MET A 295 0.90 17.96 11.28
C MET A 295 2.18 18.57 11.88
N GLN A 296 2.83 17.81 12.74
CA GLN A 296 4.13 18.14 13.32
C GLN A 296 5.22 17.25 12.73
N SER A 297 6.43 17.80 12.55
CA SER A 297 7.59 17.00 12.16
C SER A 297 8.08 16.18 13.35
N ASP A 298 8.54 14.94 13.11
CA ASP A 298 9.23 14.13 14.15
C ASP A 298 10.52 14.81 14.64
N THR A 299 11.10 15.69 13.81
CA THR A 299 12.28 16.51 14.15
C THR A 299 12.01 17.94 13.69
N PRO A 300 11.27 18.74 14.49
CA PRO A 300 10.88 20.09 14.13
C PRO A 300 12.08 21.03 13.99
N THR A 301 11.97 21.95 13.03
CA THR A 301 12.93 23.02 12.78
C THR A 301 12.32 24.38 13.13
N ASN A 302 13.09 25.46 13.01
CA ASN A 302 12.58 26.82 13.17
C ASN A 302 11.86 27.36 11.90
N ASP A 303 11.88 26.59 10.82
CA ASP A 303 11.24 26.95 9.54
C ASP A 303 10.10 25.98 9.24
N ARG A 304 8.87 26.47 9.36
CA ARG A 304 7.65 25.70 9.10
C ARG A 304 7.61 25.11 7.67
N ARG A 305 8.17 25.81 6.71
CA ARG A 305 8.22 25.36 5.32
C ARG A 305 9.10 24.13 5.17
N VAL A 306 10.26 24.12 5.81
CA VAL A 306 11.16 22.96 5.84
C VAL A 306 10.49 21.78 6.53
N ASP A 307 9.77 22.02 7.63
CA ASP A 307 9.04 20.96 8.33
C ASP A 307 7.95 20.34 7.45
N VAL A 308 7.18 21.15 6.72
CA VAL A 308 6.12 20.66 5.81
C VAL A 308 6.71 19.84 4.66
N GLU A 309 7.81 20.28 4.06
CA GLU A 309 8.52 19.52 3.02
C GLU A 309 9.02 18.17 3.56
N LYS A 310 9.56 18.16 4.76
CA LYS A 310 10.02 16.93 5.43
C LYS A 310 8.87 15.99 5.72
N ILE A 311 7.75 16.47 6.29
CA ILE A 311 6.55 15.67 6.53
C ILE A 311 6.06 15.03 5.23
N SER A 312 5.98 15.79 4.13
CA SER A 312 5.57 15.27 2.83
C SER A 312 6.48 14.12 2.37
N ARG A 313 7.80 14.33 2.49
CA ARG A 313 8.80 13.32 2.14
C ARG A 313 8.67 12.06 2.98
N ASP A 314 8.52 12.22 4.30
CA ASP A 314 8.37 11.09 5.23
C ASP A 314 7.08 10.31 4.93
N LEU A 315 5.94 10.97 4.66
CA LEU A 315 4.70 10.33 4.26
C LEU A 315 4.84 9.55 2.94
N LYS A 316 5.59 10.09 1.96
CA LYS A 316 5.88 9.36 0.71
C LYS A 316 6.72 8.11 0.96
N ILE A 317 7.71 8.19 1.84
CA ILE A 317 8.54 7.03 2.23
C ILE A 317 7.66 5.98 2.92
N ILE A 318 6.82 6.40 3.88
CA ILE A 318 5.90 5.52 4.60
C ILE A 318 4.97 4.79 3.62
N ALA A 319 4.33 5.52 2.70
CA ALA A 319 3.47 4.92 1.69
C ALA A 319 4.19 3.82 0.89
N ASN A 320 5.41 4.13 0.40
CA ASN A 320 6.21 3.18 -0.38
C ASN A 320 6.62 1.94 0.40
N GLU A 321 7.06 2.10 1.66
CA GLU A 321 7.55 1.00 2.49
C GLU A 321 6.44 0.07 2.97
N THR A 322 5.27 0.63 3.29
CA THR A 322 4.14 -0.13 3.82
C THR A 322 3.17 -0.61 2.75
N GLY A 323 3.29 -0.10 1.51
CA GLY A 323 2.31 -0.35 0.45
C GLY A 323 0.96 0.32 0.68
N SER A 324 0.83 1.20 1.68
CA SER A 324 -0.39 1.94 1.97
C SER A 324 -0.64 3.04 0.95
N VAL A 325 -1.89 3.43 0.78
CA VAL A 325 -2.26 4.64 0.02
C VAL A 325 -2.49 5.77 1.01
N ILE A 326 -1.76 6.87 0.88
CA ILE A 326 -1.96 8.06 1.71
C ILE A 326 -2.63 9.14 0.87
N VAL A 327 -3.75 9.67 1.38
CA VAL A 327 -4.49 10.81 0.80
C VAL A 327 -4.38 11.99 1.76
N LEU A 328 -3.54 12.94 1.38
CA LEU A 328 -3.20 14.10 2.18
C LEU A 328 -4.04 15.31 1.77
N LEU A 329 -4.78 15.88 2.68
CA LEU A 329 -5.51 17.11 2.44
C LEU A 329 -4.59 18.32 2.66
N SER A 330 -4.65 19.30 1.76
CA SER A 330 -3.80 20.49 1.82
C SER A 330 -4.61 21.77 1.59
N GLN A 331 -4.26 22.80 2.31
CA GLN A 331 -4.85 24.12 2.12
C GLN A 331 -4.03 24.94 1.12
N LEU A 332 -4.70 25.56 0.15
CA LEU A 332 -4.08 26.43 -0.84
C LEU A 332 -3.76 27.82 -0.29
N ASN A 333 -2.76 28.49 -0.88
CA ASN A 333 -2.35 29.84 -0.55
C ASN A 333 -3.48 30.86 -0.86
N ARG A 334 -3.57 31.94 -0.09
CA ARG A 334 -4.53 33.03 -0.30
C ARG A 334 -4.32 33.79 -1.61
N GLY A 335 -3.14 33.73 -2.21
CA GLY A 335 -2.81 34.37 -3.47
C GLY A 335 -3.75 34.03 -4.63
N VAL A 336 -4.41 32.83 -4.58
CA VAL A 336 -5.46 32.44 -5.55
C VAL A 336 -6.57 33.49 -5.64
N GLU A 337 -6.98 34.10 -4.51
CA GLU A 337 -8.12 35.01 -4.41
C GLU A 337 -7.87 36.39 -5.06
N SER A 338 -6.59 36.73 -5.27
CA SER A 338 -6.18 37.99 -5.89
C SER A 338 -6.14 37.95 -7.42
N ARG A 339 -6.30 36.77 -8.03
CA ARG A 339 -6.31 36.61 -9.48
C ARG A 339 -7.71 36.82 -10.08
N ASN A 340 -7.75 37.18 -11.36
CA ASN A 340 -9.02 37.26 -12.10
C ASN A 340 -9.64 35.85 -12.25
N ASP A 341 -8.85 34.87 -12.69
CA ASP A 341 -9.22 33.46 -12.66
C ASP A 341 -8.76 32.85 -11.32
N LYS A 342 -9.73 32.47 -10.50
CA LYS A 342 -9.51 31.93 -9.17
C LYS A 342 -9.41 30.41 -9.16
N ARG A 343 -9.32 29.77 -10.34
CA ARG A 343 -9.00 28.33 -10.44
C ARG A 343 -7.61 28.08 -9.91
N PRO A 344 -7.44 27.13 -9.00
CA PRO A 344 -6.14 26.86 -8.38
C PRO A 344 -5.15 26.25 -9.37
N MET A 345 -3.88 26.61 -9.21
CA MET A 345 -2.73 26.08 -9.95
C MET A 345 -1.72 25.43 -8.98
N MET A 346 -0.79 24.64 -9.52
CA MET A 346 0.24 23.96 -8.71
C MET A 346 1.04 24.93 -7.81
N SER A 347 1.35 26.12 -8.31
CA SER A 347 2.04 27.16 -7.54
C SER A 347 1.26 27.69 -6.31
N ASP A 348 -0.03 27.38 -6.20
CA ASP A 348 -0.87 27.79 -5.09
C ASP A 348 -0.82 26.82 -3.90
N LEU A 349 -0.19 25.66 -4.07
CA LEU A 349 0.09 24.78 -2.94
C LEU A 349 1.02 25.51 -1.97
N LYS A 350 0.56 25.75 -0.76
CA LYS A 350 1.26 26.53 0.26
C LYS A 350 2.48 25.76 0.78
N GLU A 351 3.65 26.40 0.84
CA GLU A 351 4.88 25.84 1.42
C GLU A 351 5.41 24.55 0.73
N SER A 352 5.32 24.43 -0.62
CA SER A 352 5.12 23.12 -1.21
C SER A 352 5.93 22.74 -2.44
N GLY A 353 7.14 23.20 -2.62
CA GLY A 353 8.02 22.56 -3.62
C GLY A 353 8.16 21.04 -3.38
N GLY A 354 8.21 20.61 -2.12
CA GLY A 354 8.29 19.21 -1.72
C GLY A 354 7.01 18.42 -2.02
N ILE A 355 5.81 18.95 -1.69
CA ILE A 355 4.54 18.25 -1.91
C ILE A 355 4.32 17.97 -3.40
N GLU A 356 4.62 18.97 -4.25
CA GLU A 356 4.52 18.80 -5.69
C GLU A 356 5.44 17.67 -6.19
N ALA A 357 6.67 17.58 -5.68
CA ALA A 357 7.62 16.53 -6.08
C ALA A 357 7.19 15.13 -5.58
N ASP A 358 6.74 15.03 -4.33
CA ASP A 358 6.47 13.76 -3.65
C ASP A 358 5.14 13.12 -4.06
N ALA A 359 4.09 13.92 -4.30
CA ALA A 359 2.77 13.43 -4.66
C ALA A 359 2.75 12.67 -5.99
N SER A 360 2.02 11.56 -6.03
CA SER A 360 1.73 10.82 -7.25
C SER A 360 0.62 11.49 -8.05
N MET A 361 -0.46 11.89 -7.36
CA MET A 361 -1.55 12.67 -7.95
C MET A 361 -1.88 13.87 -7.08
N ILE A 362 -2.33 14.96 -7.72
CA ILE A 362 -2.78 16.18 -7.05
C ILE A 362 -4.12 16.60 -7.65
N PHE A 363 -5.14 16.65 -6.78
CA PHE A 363 -6.48 17.09 -7.10
C PHE A 363 -6.70 18.48 -6.51
N MET A 364 -7.14 19.42 -7.32
CA MET A 364 -7.46 20.79 -6.91
C MET A 364 -8.93 21.06 -7.06
N LEU A 365 -9.59 21.43 -5.95
CA LEU A 365 -11.01 21.67 -5.93
C LEU A 365 -11.31 23.16 -6.13
N TYR A 366 -12.28 23.44 -6.99
CA TYR A 366 -12.75 24.79 -7.25
C TYR A 366 -14.28 24.83 -7.39
N ARG A 367 -14.88 25.88 -6.83
CA ARG A 367 -16.30 26.17 -6.95
C ARG A 367 -16.48 27.64 -7.33
N ASP A 368 -17.16 27.86 -8.45
CA ASP A 368 -17.41 29.22 -8.95
C ASP A 368 -18.42 29.98 -8.10
N ASP A 369 -19.48 29.30 -7.64
CA ASP A 369 -20.53 29.88 -6.79
C ASP A 369 -20.04 30.40 -5.43
N TYR A 370 -18.87 29.98 -5.00
CA TYR A 370 -18.26 30.51 -3.77
C TYR A 370 -17.76 31.95 -3.94
N TYR A 371 -17.24 32.26 -5.13
CA TYR A 371 -16.69 33.59 -5.45
C TYR A 371 -17.70 34.52 -6.11
N ASN A 372 -18.58 33.97 -6.93
CA ASN A 372 -19.58 34.69 -7.71
C ASN A 372 -20.96 34.34 -7.16
N ARG A 373 -21.27 34.83 -5.95
CA ARG A 373 -22.59 34.64 -5.35
C ARG A 373 -23.58 35.57 -6.03
N ASP A 374 -24.49 34.98 -6.81
CA ASP A 374 -25.73 35.67 -7.16
C ASP A 374 -26.66 35.62 -5.94
N ASP A 375 -26.96 36.77 -5.34
CA ASP A 375 -27.73 36.90 -4.09
C ASP A 375 -29.18 36.35 -4.19
N GLU A 376 -29.61 35.91 -5.38
CA GLU A 376 -31.00 35.48 -5.64
C GLU A 376 -31.19 33.93 -5.66
N GLN A 377 -30.13 33.12 -5.58
CA GLN A 377 -30.29 31.68 -5.62
C GLN A 377 -29.60 30.99 -4.40
N ASP A 378 -30.38 30.78 -3.35
CA ASP A 378 -30.02 29.86 -2.27
C ASP A 378 -30.12 28.40 -2.77
N ASN A 379 -29.28 28.08 -3.75
CA ASN A 379 -29.23 26.73 -4.32
C ASN A 379 -28.35 25.81 -3.44
N ASP A 380 -28.95 24.74 -2.92
CA ASP A 380 -28.22 23.70 -2.20
C ASP A 380 -27.16 23.03 -3.11
N LYS A 381 -27.46 22.94 -4.40
CA LYS A 381 -26.58 22.36 -5.42
C LYS A 381 -25.53 23.37 -5.88
N SER A 382 -24.31 22.91 -6.03
CA SER A 382 -23.15 23.66 -6.51
C SER A 382 -22.34 22.80 -7.49
N ASP A 383 -21.84 23.42 -8.55
CA ASP A 383 -20.90 22.76 -9.45
C ASP A 383 -19.48 22.83 -8.86
N LEU A 384 -18.84 21.67 -8.73
CA LEU A 384 -17.47 21.53 -8.24
C LEU A 384 -16.58 21.02 -9.36
N GLU A 385 -15.53 21.76 -9.66
CA GLU A 385 -14.45 21.30 -10.54
C GLU A 385 -13.39 20.59 -9.71
N VAL A 386 -13.07 19.34 -10.06
CA VAL A 386 -11.94 18.58 -9.55
C VAL A 386 -10.89 18.55 -10.64
N ASN A 387 -9.89 19.43 -10.55
CA ASN A 387 -8.78 19.49 -11.48
C ASN A 387 -7.68 18.49 -11.05
N ILE A 388 -7.42 17.49 -11.88
CA ILE A 388 -6.29 16.57 -11.77
C ILE A 388 -5.06 17.35 -12.27
N ALA A 389 -4.44 18.15 -11.38
CA ALA A 389 -3.33 19.03 -11.72
C ALA A 389 -2.02 18.26 -11.93
N LYS A 390 -1.89 17.10 -11.30
CA LYS A 390 -0.78 16.16 -11.48
C LYS A 390 -1.30 14.73 -11.49
N ASN A 391 -0.79 13.92 -12.41
CA ASN A 391 -0.94 12.47 -12.43
C ASN A 391 0.35 11.88 -13.03
N LYS A 392 1.13 11.12 -12.23
CA LYS A 392 2.43 10.57 -12.69
C LYS A 392 2.25 9.52 -13.78
N ASP A 393 1.19 8.73 -13.68
CA ASP A 393 1.02 7.52 -14.47
C ASP A 393 -0.20 7.59 -15.40
N GLY A 394 -0.83 8.77 -15.54
CA GLY A 394 -2.04 8.94 -16.33
C GLY A 394 -2.31 10.38 -16.77
N GLU A 395 -3.56 10.62 -17.16
CA GLU A 395 -3.98 11.89 -17.71
C GLU A 395 -4.25 12.95 -16.63
N THR A 396 -4.00 14.21 -16.97
CA THR A 396 -4.46 15.39 -16.23
C THR A 396 -5.74 15.94 -16.85
N GLY A 397 -6.43 16.82 -16.15
CA GLY A 397 -7.64 17.47 -16.66
C GLY A 397 -8.70 17.67 -15.58
N VAL A 398 -9.86 18.15 -15.96
CA VAL A 398 -10.94 18.49 -15.05
C VAL A 398 -12.05 17.44 -15.12
N VAL A 399 -12.61 17.11 -13.94
CA VAL A 399 -13.84 16.34 -13.78
C VAL A 399 -14.83 17.20 -13.01
N ASN A 400 -16.02 17.35 -13.57
CA ASN A 400 -17.08 18.13 -12.93
C ASN A 400 -17.93 17.24 -12.04
N PHE A 401 -18.26 17.76 -10.87
CA PHE A 401 -19.11 17.14 -9.86
C PHE A 401 -20.28 18.03 -9.51
N GLU A 402 -21.39 17.44 -9.18
CA GLU A 402 -22.47 18.07 -8.46
C GLU A 402 -22.24 17.93 -6.96
N TYR A 403 -22.22 19.03 -6.23
CA TYR A 403 -22.06 19.06 -4.79
C TYR A 403 -23.32 19.60 -4.09
N TYR A 404 -23.93 18.79 -3.27
CA TYR A 404 -25.07 19.14 -2.42
C TYR A 404 -24.57 19.58 -1.05
N LYS A 405 -24.62 20.88 -0.80
CA LYS A 405 -24.01 21.53 0.38
C LYS A 405 -24.63 21.09 1.70
N SER A 406 -25.96 20.99 1.76
CA SER A 406 -26.69 20.62 2.98
C SER A 406 -26.38 19.20 3.45
N THR A 407 -26.25 18.26 2.52
CA THR A 407 -26.00 16.85 2.78
C THR A 407 -24.57 16.42 2.56
N GLN A 408 -23.69 17.32 2.11
CA GLN A 408 -22.27 17.06 1.85
C GLN A 408 -22.03 15.95 0.80
N ARG A 409 -22.96 15.75 -0.16
CA ARG A 409 -22.90 14.71 -1.19
C ARG A 409 -22.24 15.19 -2.47
N PHE A 410 -21.50 14.31 -3.11
CA PHE A 410 -20.87 14.55 -4.41
C PHE A 410 -21.28 13.48 -5.42
N PHE A 411 -21.59 13.91 -6.64
CA PHE A 411 -21.97 13.04 -7.77
C PHE A 411 -21.20 13.47 -9.02
N THR A 412 -20.87 12.50 -9.93
CA THR A 412 -20.26 12.74 -11.25
C THR A 412 -21.25 12.51 -12.36
#